data_657c749c45a2045f5fbe658450204820
#
_entry.id   657c749c45a2045f5fbe658450204820
#
_cell.length_a   1.000
_cell.length_b   1.000
_cell.length_c   1.000
_cell.angle_alpha   90.00
_cell.angle_beta   90.00
_cell.angle_gamma   90.00
#
_symmetry.space_group_name_H-M   'P 1'
#
loop_
_entity.id
_entity.type
_entity.pdbx_description
1 polymer ?
#
loop_
_entity_poly.entity_id
_entity_poly.type
_entity_poly.pdbx_seq_one_letter_code
_entity_poly.pdbx_strand_id
1 'polypeptide(L)'
;MRISYLFNSSIPSSNPGSIQVANMCAAMSILSHDVNLITPATGLNVPFSKFYGLKNSTKIKKIKIFKRFPLGINYYLFSIASIIYGIFIKTDLFITRNFFTLFLLILIKKKVIIEIHHDLSSEGRVVKLLYKIFDVLNNKNIIKVIAITNGVKKYLIKELKVKQKKIYVLSSVSGLKFTFKNLKKKKNLNVGYFGSLEKSKGSDFIVKLAKFDKKNNYFIFGGNSKEVKKLN
;
A
#
# COMPACT_ATOMS: atom_id res chain seq x y z
N MET A 1 9.55 16.08 -13.52
CA MET A 1 9.81 16.11 -12.07
C MET A 1 10.34 14.74 -11.66
N ARG A 2 11.36 14.69 -10.81
CA ARG A 2 11.90 13.43 -10.26
C ARG A 2 11.16 13.07 -8.96
N ILE A 3 10.49 11.95 -8.97
CA ILE A 3 9.70 11.45 -7.84
C ILE A 3 10.36 10.21 -7.27
N SER A 4 10.56 10.17 -5.94
CA SER A 4 10.99 8.95 -5.25
C SER A 4 9.86 8.42 -4.39
N TYR A 5 9.40 7.20 -4.70
CA TYR A 5 8.44 6.47 -3.88
C TYR A 5 9.20 5.55 -2.92
N LEU A 6 9.14 5.86 -1.61
CA LEU A 6 9.81 5.10 -0.56
C LEU A 6 8.83 4.08 0.02
N PHE A 7 9.03 2.80 -0.28
CA PHE A 7 8.11 1.73 0.08
C PHE A 7 8.83 0.62 0.83
N ASN A 8 8.48 0.41 2.09
CA ASN A 8 9.17 -0.49 3.03
C ASN A 8 8.74 -1.96 2.94
N SER A 9 8.05 -2.36 1.89
CA SER A 9 7.66 -3.75 1.67
C SER A 9 8.29 -4.33 0.39
N SER A 10 8.27 -5.65 0.30
CA SER A 10 8.89 -6.39 -0.82
C SER A 10 8.24 -6.08 -2.16
N ILE A 11 9.07 -5.86 -3.17
CA ILE A 11 8.66 -5.74 -4.58
C ILE A 11 9.67 -6.51 -5.46
N PRO A 12 9.22 -7.35 -6.41
CA PRO A 12 7.84 -7.77 -6.68
C PRO A 12 7.24 -8.67 -5.59
N SER A 13 5.94 -8.54 -5.40
CA SER A 13 5.18 -9.35 -4.46
C SER A 13 3.69 -9.29 -4.83
N SER A 14 2.93 -10.34 -4.53
CA SER A 14 1.48 -10.42 -4.73
C SER A 14 0.66 -9.67 -3.68
N ASN A 15 1.30 -9.03 -2.72
CA ASN A 15 0.60 -8.24 -1.71
C ASN A 15 -0.16 -7.06 -2.35
N PRO A 16 -1.41 -6.80 -1.96
CA PRO A 16 -2.22 -5.71 -2.52
C PRO A 16 -1.52 -4.35 -2.46
N GLY A 17 -0.80 -4.06 -1.38
CA GLY A 17 -0.02 -2.84 -1.23
C GLY A 17 1.10 -2.71 -2.27
N SER A 18 1.80 -3.82 -2.59
CA SER A 18 2.86 -3.84 -3.59
C SER A 18 2.30 -3.66 -5.01
N ILE A 19 1.16 -4.29 -5.31
CA ILE A 19 0.45 -4.13 -6.59
C ILE A 19 0.02 -2.67 -6.78
N GLN A 20 -0.56 -2.06 -5.74
CA GLN A 20 -1.00 -0.67 -5.80
C GLN A 20 0.17 0.29 -6.02
N VAL A 21 1.28 0.14 -5.28
CA VAL A 21 2.47 0.97 -5.46
C VAL A 21 3.05 0.82 -6.86
N ALA A 22 3.10 -0.41 -7.39
CA ALA A 22 3.56 -0.66 -8.74
C ALA A 22 2.71 0.09 -9.79
N ASN A 23 1.37 0.02 -9.68
CA ASN A 23 0.45 0.74 -10.57
C ASN A 23 0.57 2.26 -10.42
N MET A 24 0.73 2.78 -9.19
CA MET A 24 0.94 4.21 -8.93
C MET A 24 2.24 4.71 -9.58
N CYS A 25 3.34 3.99 -9.42
CA CYS A 25 4.61 4.33 -10.06
C CYS A 25 4.49 4.30 -11.59
N ALA A 26 3.79 3.29 -12.13
CA ALA A 26 3.52 3.18 -13.55
C ALA A 26 2.72 4.38 -14.08
N ALA A 27 1.63 4.74 -13.41
CA ALA A 27 0.79 5.87 -13.79
C ALA A 27 1.57 7.19 -13.79
N MET A 28 2.39 7.44 -12.76
CA MET A 28 3.25 8.61 -12.71
C MET A 28 4.29 8.64 -13.83
N SER A 29 4.86 7.47 -14.20
CA SER A 29 5.79 7.38 -15.33
C SER A 29 5.11 7.66 -16.67
N ILE A 30 3.86 7.23 -16.86
CA ILE A 30 3.05 7.54 -18.05
C ILE A 30 2.81 9.05 -18.16
N LEU A 31 2.67 9.74 -17.03
CA LEU A 31 2.57 11.20 -16.97
C LEU A 31 3.92 11.93 -17.12
N SER A 32 4.93 11.24 -17.67
CA SER A 32 6.27 11.80 -17.98
C SER A 32 7.06 12.26 -16.75
N HIS A 33 6.82 11.64 -15.58
CA HIS A 33 7.67 11.85 -14.41
C HIS A 33 8.82 10.82 -14.38
N ASP A 34 10.00 11.26 -13.91
CA ASP A 34 11.13 10.36 -13.62
C ASP A 34 10.89 9.69 -12.26
N VAL A 35 10.33 8.48 -12.28
CA VAL A 35 9.88 7.78 -11.08
C VAL A 35 10.89 6.74 -10.62
N ASN A 36 11.34 6.89 -9.37
CA ASN A 36 12.26 5.99 -8.69
C ASN A 36 11.53 5.30 -7.54
N LEU A 37 11.28 4.00 -7.66
CA LEU A 37 10.74 3.18 -6.59
C LEU A 37 11.87 2.60 -5.75
N ILE A 38 11.95 3.03 -4.49
CA ILE A 38 12.98 2.59 -3.53
C ILE A 38 12.35 1.61 -2.56
N THR A 39 12.86 0.37 -2.52
CA THR A 39 12.27 -0.74 -1.76
C THR A 39 13.35 -1.63 -1.16
N PRO A 40 13.06 -2.41 -0.10
CA PRO A 40 13.99 -3.41 0.41
C PRO A 40 14.36 -4.45 -0.65
N ALA A 41 15.58 -4.96 -0.59
CA ALA A 41 16.07 -6.02 -1.49
C ALA A 41 15.48 -7.41 -1.12
N THR A 42 14.21 -7.43 -0.80
CA THR A 42 13.39 -8.62 -0.53
C THR A 42 12.33 -8.72 -1.61
N GLY A 43 11.79 -9.89 -1.83
CA GLY A 43 10.77 -10.11 -2.85
C GLY A 43 11.22 -11.15 -3.88
N LEU A 44 10.35 -11.39 -4.84
CA LEU A 44 10.57 -12.39 -5.88
C LEU A 44 11.69 -11.95 -6.83
N ASN A 45 12.48 -12.91 -7.29
CA ASN A 45 13.52 -12.66 -8.30
C ASN A 45 12.93 -12.73 -9.72
N VAL A 46 11.99 -11.84 -9.99
CA VAL A 46 11.30 -11.72 -11.30
C VAL A 46 11.35 -10.26 -11.71
N PRO A 47 11.51 -9.93 -13.00
CA PRO A 47 11.46 -8.55 -13.47
C PRO A 47 10.12 -7.89 -13.11
N PHE A 48 10.20 -6.68 -12.59
CA PHE A 48 9.05 -5.91 -12.09
C PHE A 48 7.95 -5.72 -13.16
N SER A 49 8.34 -5.30 -14.35
CA SER A 49 7.41 -5.09 -15.47
C SER A 49 6.68 -6.38 -15.86
N LYS A 50 7.42 -7.50 -15.91
CA LYS A 50 6.85 -8.82 -16.23
C LYS A 50 5.88 -9.28 -15.15
N PHE A 51 6.24 -9.11 -13.86
CA PHE A 51 5.42 -9.57 -12.73
C PHE A 51 4.07 -8.84 -12.64
N TYR A 52 4.08 -7.51 -12.86
CA TYR A 52 2.87 -6.69 -12.77
C TYR A 52 2.21 -6.40 -14.13
N GLY A 53 2.76 -6.91 -15.24
CA GLY A 53 2.23 -6.64 -16.58
C GLY A 53 2.31 -5.18 -17.00
N LEU A 54 3.28 -4.43 -16.48
CA LEU A 54 3.39 -2.98 -16.67
C LEU A 54 4.36 -2.63 -17.80
N LYS A 55 3.90 -1.80 -18.74
CA LYS A 55 4.72 -1.24 -19.83
C LYS A 55 5.24 0.13 -19.40
N ASN A 56 6.31 0.19 -18.59
CA ASN A 56 6.81 1.50 -18.19
C ASN A 56 8.27 1.53 -17.76
N SER A 57 8.79 2.74 -17.60
CA SER A 57 10.17 3.08 -17.27
C SER A 57 10.42 3.32 -15.77
N THR A 58 9.60 2.77 -14.86
CA THR A 58 9.85 2.93 -13.43
C THR A 58 11.20 2.34 -13.05
N LYS A 59 12.09 3.17 -12.55
CA LYS A 59 13.40 2.75 -12.04
C LYS A 59 13.24 2.17 -10.65
N ILE A 60 13.81 0.98 -10.40
CA ILE A 60 13.71 0.32 -9.11
C ILE A 60 15.08 0.25 -8.45
N LYS A 61 15.18 0.84 -7.26
CA LYS A 61 16.33 0.69 -6.37
C LYS A 61 15.99 -0.23 -5.22
N LYS A 62 16.66 -1.37 -5.16
CA LYS A 62 16.55 -2.31 -4.03
C LYS A 62 17.66 -2.02 -3.02
N ILE A 63 17.30 -1.74 -1.77
CA ILE A 63 18.22 -1.52 -0.66
C ILE A 63 18.38 -2.83 0.09
N LYS A 64 19.61 -3.31 0.25
CA LYS A 64 19.91 -4.51 1.05
C LYS A 64 19.53 -4.24 2.52
N ILE A 65 18.73 -5.12 3.09
CA ILE A 65 18.39 -5.13 4.51
C ILE A 65 19.26 -6.19 5.18
N PHE A 66 19.81 -5.86 6.34
CA PHE A 66 20.61 -6.80 7.11
C PHE A 66 19.71 -7.85 7.76
N LYS A 67 19.78 -9.10 7.29
CA LYS A 67 18.97 -10.22 7.82
C LYS A 67 19.19 -10.48 9.32
N ARG A 68 20.33 -10.02 9.88
CA ARG A 68 20.69 -10.20 11.30
C ARG A 68 19.94 -9.28 12.26
N PHE A 69 19.30 -8.22 11.78
CA PHE A 69 18.57 -7.31 12.64
C PHE A 69 17.09 -7.69 12.74
N PRO A 70 16.47 -7.51 13.93
CA PRO A 70 15.03 -7.63 14.08
C PRO A 70 14.27 -6.75 13.08
N LEU A 71 13.08 -7.18 12.66
CA LEU A 71 12.27 -6.47 11.66
C LEU A 71 12.04 -5.00 12.01
N GLY A 72 11.87 -4.68 13.29
CA GLY A 72 11.70 -3.30 13.75
C GLY A 72 12.91 -2.40 13.46
N ILE A 73 14.12 -2.89 13.69
CA ILE A 73 15.36 -2.14 13.40
C ILE A 73 15.51 -1.92 11.89
N ASN A 74 15.26 -2.96 11.10
CA ASN A 74 15.30 -2.84 9.64
C ASN A 74 14.33 -1.80 9.09
N TYR A 75 13.17 -1.61 9.73
CA TYR A 75 12.20 -0.57 9.37
C TYR A 75 12.83 0.83 9.46
N TYR A 76 13.55 1.12 10.55
CA TYR A 76 14.22 2.41 10.74
C TYR A 76 15.43 2.59 9.83
N LEU A 77 16.28 1.56 9.71
CA LEU A 77 17.46 1.59 8.84
C LEU A 77 17.07 1.77 7.37
N PHE A 78 16.03 1.07 6.91
CA PHE A 78 15.51 1.25 5.56
C PHE A 78 15.03 2.69 5.33
N SER A 79 14.32 3.27 6.29
CA SER A 79 13.84 4.65 6.19
C SER A 79 15.00 5.63 5.98
N ILE A 80 16.06 5.51 6.79
CA ILE A 80 17.25 6.36 6.67
C ILE A 80 17.95 6.15 5.31
N ALA A 81 18.25 4.91 4.97
CA ALA A 81 18.97 4.58 3.75
C ALA A 81 18.21 4.99 2.47
N SER A 82 16.87 4.82 2.47
CA SER A 82 16.03 5.22 1.34
C SER A 82 15.97 6.73 1.15
N ILE A 83 15.98 7.50 2.23
CA ILE A 83 16.04 8.96 2.18
C ILE A 83 17.40 9.43 1.66
N ILE A 84 18.51 8.89 2.19
CA ILE A 84 19.87 9.24 1.75
C ILE A 84 19.99 9.00 0.24
N TYR A 85 19.56 7.83 -0.23
CA TYR A 85 19.58 7.53 -1.66
C TYR A 85 18.71 8.49 -2.48
N GLY A 86 17.50 8.80 -2.00
CA GLY A 86 16.61 9.77 -2.66
C GLY A 86 17.21 11.17 -2.76
N ILE A 87 17.96 11.61 -1.73
CA ILE A 87 18.69 12.89 -1.77
C ILE A 87 19.81 12.82 -2.80
N PHE A 88 20.59 11.73 -2.79
CA PHE A 88 21.71 11.55 -3.74
C PHE A 88 21.26 11.63 -5.19
N ILE A 89 20.10 11.08 -5.55
CA ILE A 89 19.54 11.16 -6.89
C ILE A 89 18.78 12.47 -7.17
N LYS A 90 18.88 13.46 -6.28
CA LYS A 90 18.25 14.81 -6.40
C LYS A 90 16.72 14.72 -6.61
N THR A 91 16.01 14.03 -5.70
CA THR A 91 14.55 13.89 -5.72
C THR A 91 13.87 15.24 -5.47
N ASP A 92 12.90 15.61 -6.32
CA ASP A 92 12.09 16.82 -6.18
C ASP A 92 10.91 16.61 -5.21
N LEU A 93 10.30 15.41 -5.25
CA LEU A 93 9.14 15.05 -4.46
C LEU A 93 9.25 13.60 -3.94
N PHE A 94 9.12 13.43 -2.64
CA PHE A 94 9.03 12.13 -2.01
C PHE A 94 7.57 11.70 -1.85
N ILE A 95 7.32 10.39 -2.01
CA ILE A 95 6.05 9.76 -1.66
C ILE A 95 6.36 8.60 -0.72
N THR A 96 5.58 8.45 0.35
CA THR A 96 5.76 7.36 1.29
C THR A 96 4.44 6.95 1.94
N ARG A 97 4.38 5.73 2.50
CA ARG A 97 3.33 5.23 3.39
C ARG A 97 3.82 5.07 4.82
N ASN A 98 5.11 5.27 5.01
CA ASN A 98 5.79 5.02 6.27
C ASN A 98 5.82 6.30 7.10
N PHE A 99 5.19 6.28 8.27
CA PHE A 99 5.09 7.42 9.18
C PHE A 99 6.45 7.87 9.71
N PHE A 100 7.36 6.94 10.01
CA PHE A 100 8.71 7.31 10.46
C PHE A 100 9.52 7.96 9.34
N THR A 101 9.46 7.42 8.12
CA THR A 101 10.09 8.04 6.94
C THR A 101 9.57 9.45 6.70
N LEU A 102 8.24 9.64 6.83
CA LEU A 102 7.63 10.97 6.74
C LEU A 102 8.23 11.94 7.75
N PHE A 103 8.33 11.53 9.02
CA PHE A 103 8.89 12.36 10.09
C PHE A 103 10.32 12.80 9.75
N LEU A 104 11.18 11.88 9.31
CA LEU A 104 12.55 12.21 8.91
C LEU A 104 12.60 13.16 7.72
N LEU A 105 11.77 12.97 6.69
CA LEU A 105 11.70 13.86 5.53
C LEU A 105 11.30 15.28 5.91
N ILE A 106 10.40 15.42 6.89
CA ILE A 106 10.00 16.74 7.42
C ILE A 106 11.15 17.41 8.15
N LEU A 107 11.90 16.68 8.99
CA LEU A 107 13.06 17.22 9.71
C LEU A 107 14.10 17.81 8.76
N ILE A 108 14.34 17.16 7.63
CA ILE A 108 15.29 17.64 6.61
C ILE A 108 14.62 18.55 5.56
N LYS A 109 13.41 19.04 5.84
CA LYS A 109 12.65 20.01 5.03
C LYS A 109 12.41 19.58 3.59
N LYS A 110 12.24 18.27 3.31
CA LYS A 110 11.93 17.75 1.96
C LYS A 110 10.44 17.75 1.69
N LYS A 111 10.06 18.05 0.43
CA LYS A 111 8.67 17.99 -0.03
C LYS A 111 8.21 16.53 -0.07
N VAL A 112 7.07 16.25 0.53
CA VAL A 112 6.56 14.87 0.65
C VAL A 112 5.05 14.81 0.52
N ILE A 113 4.57 13.71 -0.07
CA ILE A 113 3.18 13.24 -0.04
C ILE A 113 3.16 11.96 0.80
N ILE A 114 2.22 11.87 1.73
CA ILE A 114 1.98 10.64 2.47
C ILE A 114 0.66 10.00 2.05
N GLU A 115 0.68 8.68 1.81
CA GLU A 115 -0.52 7.85 1.66
C GLU A 115 -0.81 7.12 2.97
N ILE A 116 -2.02 7.30 3.51
CA ILE A 116 -2.45 6.72 4.78
C ILE A 116 -3.56 5.71 4.53
N HIS A 117 -3.28 4.44 4.89
CA HIS A 117 -4.14 3.29 4.67
C HIS A 117 -4.84 2.80 5.94
N HIS A 118 -4.31 3.15 7.10
CA HIS A 118 -4.79 2.74 8.42
C HIS A 118 -4.57 3.85 9.43
N ASP A 119 -5.10 3.69 10.62
CA ASP A 119 -4.85 4.59 11.73
C ASP A 119 -3.45 4.39 12.34
N LEU A 120 -3.06 5.26 13.26
CA LEU A 120 -1.78 5.15 13.98
C LEU A 120 -1.76 4.01 15.00
N SER A 121 -2.87 3.31 15.25
CA SER A 121 -2.93 2.27 16.29
C SER A 121 -2.02 1.09 15.97
N SER A 122 -1.81 0.81 14.68
CA SER A 122 -0.93 -0.23 14.18
C SER A 122 0.57 0.14 14.18
N GLU A 123 0.91 1.41 14.41
CA GLU A 123 2.30 1.85 14.40
C GLU A 123 3.03 1.57 15.72
N GLY A 124 4.36 1.52 15.66
CA GLY A 124 5.21 1.33 16.84
C GLY A 124 5.13 2.49 17.85
N ARG A 125 5.49 2.23 19.10
CA ARG A 125 5.41 3.21 20.22
C ARG A 125 6.16 4.52 19.91
N VAL A 126 7.33 4.44 19.29
CA VAL A 126 8.14 5.60 18.90
C VAL A 126 7.38 6.51 17.93
N VAL A 127 6.79 5.93 16.88
CA VAL A 127 6.01 6.70 15.91
C VAL A 127 4.80 7.35 16.57
N LYS A 128 4.05 6.61 17.39
CA LYS A 128 2.91 7.17 18.13
C LYS A 128 3.30 8.36 18.99
N LEU A 129 4.41 8.27 19.71
CA LEU A 129 4.93 9.34 20.57
C LEU A 129 5.28 10.57 19.73
N LEU A 130 6.02 10.41 18.62
CA LEU A 130 6.38 11.51 17.74
C LEU A 130 5.15 12.26 17.20
N TYR A 131 4.12 11.53 16.78
CA TYR A 131 2.89 12.12 16.25
C TYR A 131 1.98 12.72 17.33
N LYS A 132 2.15 12.32 18.59
CA LYS A 132 1.48 12.94 19.74
C LYS A 132 2.10 14.26 20.13
N ILE A 133 3.45 14.37 20.07
CA ILE A 133 4.19 15.55 20.50
C ILE A 133 4.24 16.61 19.38
N PHE A 134 4.45 16.18 18.17
CA PHE A 134 4.63 17.09 17.02
C PHE A 134 3.41 17.08 16.10
N ASP A 135 3.02 18.24 15.61
CA ASP A 135 1.97 18.39 14.57
C ASP A 135 2.52 18.02 13.17
N VAL A 136 2.94 16.76 13.05
CA VAL A 136 3.67 16.25 11.88
C VAL A 136 2.86 16.44 10.59
N LEU A 137 1.57 16.04 10.59
CA LEU A 137 0.76 15.99 9.38
C LEU A 137 0.33 17.38 8.86
N ASN A 138 0.42 18.43 9.69
CA ASN A 138 0.16 19.80 9.26
C ASN A 138 1.41 20.54 8.82
N ASN A 139 2.60 19.92 8.87
CA ASN A 139 3.85 20.55 8.49
C ASN A 139 3.80 21.05 7.02
N LYS A 140 4.38 22.24 6.78
CA LYS A 140 4.38 22.90 5.46
C LYS A 140 5.03 22.09 4.34
N ASN A 141 5.97 21.21 4.66
CA ASN A 141 6.67 20.36 3.70
C ASN A 141 5.81 19.19 3.21
N ILE A 142 4.69 18.89 3.88
CA ILE A 142 3.71 17.93 3.38
C ILE A 142 2.81 18.64 2.36
N ILE A 143 2.99 18.27 1.10
CA ILE A 143 2.23 18.84 -0.01
C ILE A 143 0.77 18.36 0.07
N LYS A 144 0.54 17.06 0.26
CA LYS A 144 -0.78 16.43 0.41
C LYS A 144 -0.71 15.20 1.30
N VAL A 145 -1.82 14.95 1.97
CA VAL A 145 -2.10 13.72 2.70
C VAL A 145 -3.17 12.95 1.92
N ILE A 146 -2.82 11.78 1.44
CA ILE A 146 -3.74 10.91 0.69
C ILE A 146 -4.36 9.94 1.67
N ALA A 147 -5.69 9.95 1.80
CA ALA A 147 -6.47 8.98 2.55
C ALA A 147 -7.13 8.01 1.57
N ILE A 148 -7.02 6.70 1.79
CA ILE A 148 -7.61 5.71 0.87
C ILE A 148 -9.12 5.59 0.98
N THR A 149 -9.72 6.08 2.06
CA THR A 149 -11.17 6.06 2.29
C THR A 149 -11.65 7.32 3.00
N ASN A 150 -12.95 7.59 2.93
CA ASN A 150 -13.57 8.63 3.73
C ASN A 150 -13.50 8.35 5.25
N GLY A 151 -13.45 7.08 5.65
CA GLY A 151 -13.23 6.69 7.05
C GLY A 151 -11.88 7.15 7.56
N VAL A 152 -10.81 6.89 6.80
CA VAL A 152 -9.45 7.38 7.11
C VAL A 152 -9.41 8.91 7.12
N LYS A 153 -10.05 9.59 6.16
CA LYS A 153 -10.16 11.06 6.17
C LYS A 153 -10.81 11.58 7.46
N LYS A 154 -11.92 10.98 7.88
CA LYS A 154 -12.61 11.37 9.14
C LYS A 154 -11.70 11.19 10.34
N TYR A 155 -10.98 10.07 10.43
CA TYR A 155 -9.99 9.81 11.48
C TYR A 155 -8.89 10.89 11.50
N LEU A 156 -8.29 11.20 10.35
CA LEU A 156 -7.23 12.21 10.23
C LEU A 156 -7.69 13.60 10.72
N ILE A 157 -8.93 13.99 10.42
CA ILE A 157 -9.48 15.27 10.85
C ILE A 157 -9.79 15.26 12.35
N LYS A 158 -10.49 14.22 12.83
CA LYS A 158 -10.99 14.16 14.21
C LYS A 158 -9.89 13.89 15.23
N GLU A 159 -9.08 12.86 14.97
CA GLU A 159 -8.08 12.38 15.95
C GLU A 159 -6.72 13.06 15.77
N LEU A 160 -6.27 13.27 14.54
CA LEU A 160 -4.95 13.84 14.26
C LEU A 160 -4.98 15.32 13.89
N LYS A 161 -6.17 15.95 13.93
CA LYS A 161 -6.36 17.40 13.67
C LYS A 161 -5.77 17.89 12.35
N VAL A 162 -5.70 17.01 11.34
CA VAL A 162 -5.15 17.37 10.04
C VAL A 162 -6.10 18.34 9.32
N LYS A 163 -5.55 19.42 8.80
CA LYS A 163 -6.32 20.45 8.06
C LYS A 163 -6.97 19.82 6.83
N GLN A 164 -8.30 19.91 6.72
CA GLN A 164 -9.08 19.28 5.66
C GLN A 164 -8.57 19.59 4.24
N LYS A 165 -8.12 20.84 3.99
CA LYS A 165 -7.55 21.27 2.70
C LYS A 165 -6.30 20.52 2.27
N LYS A 166 -5.60 19.85 3.19
CA LYS A 166 -4.43 19.02 2.89
C LYS A 166 -4.81 17.58 2.49
N ILE A 167 -6.03 17.12 2.81
CA ILE A 167 -6.42 15.73 2.64
C ILE A 167 -7.13 15.54 1.32
N TYR A 168 -6.65 14.58 0.53
CA TYR A 168 -7.32 14.05 -0.65
C TYR A 168 -7.73 12.60 -0.40
N VAL A 169 -8.93 12.24 -0.82
CA VAL A 169 -9.39 10.84 -0.78
C VAL A 169 -9.15 10.24 -2.15
N LEU A 170 -8.22 9.29 -2.22
CA LEU A 170 -7.94 8.51 -3.41
C LEU A 170 -8.10 7.04 -3.07
N SER A 171 -9.25 6.48 -3.46
CA SER A 171 -9.51 5.06 -3.30
C SER A 171 -8.60 4.22 -4.20
N SER A 172 -8.23 3.02 -3.72
CA SER A 172 -7.51 2.07 -4.55
C SER A 172 -8.38 1.63 -5.72
N VAL A 173 -7.87 1.77 -6.94
CA VAL A 173 -8.57 1.39 -8.17
C VAL A 173 -7.79 0.29 -8.87
N SER A 174 -8.50 -0.68 -9.42
CA SER A 174 -7.92 -1.66 -10.34
C SER A 174 -7.69 -1.02 -11.70
N GLY A 175 -6.49 -1.20 -12.26
CA GLY A 175 -6.18 -0.80 -13.65
C GLY A 175 -6.80 -1.73 -14.71
N LEU A 176 -7.52 -2.76 -14.30
CA LEU A 176 -8.15 -3.71 -15.21
C LEU A 176 -9.40 -3.09 -15.84
N LYS A 177 -9.47 -3.12 -17.17
CA LYS A 177 -10.69 -2.81 -17.91
C LYS A 177 -11.59 -4.02 -17.86
N PHE A 178 -12.75 -3.89 -17.24
CA PHE A 178 -13.78 -4.92 -17.24
C PHE A 178 -14.78 -4.67 -18.36
N THR A 179 -14.99 -5.65 -19.22
CA THR A 179 -16.13 -5.68 -20.13
C THR A 179 -17.25 -6.47 -19.48
N PHE A 180 -18.31 -5.77 -19.11
CA PHE A 180 -19.51 -6.45 -18.61
C PHE A 180 -20.26 -7.06 -19.79
N LYS A 181 -20.36 -8.38 -19.84
CA LYS A 181 -21.31 -9.05 -20.71
C LYS A 181 -22.66 -9.09 -20.00
N ASN A 182 -23.73 -8.74 -20.71
CA ASN A 182 -25.09 -8.93 -20.19
C ASN A 182 -25.31 -10.42 -19.91
N LEU A 183 -25.22 -10.80 -18.64
CA LEU A 183 -25.47 -12.17 -18.23
C LEU A 183 -26.97 -12.41 -18.17
N LYS A 184 -27.46 -13.44 -18.87
CA LYS A 184 -28.85 -13.91 -18.72
C LYS A 184 -29.06 -14.29 -17.26
N LYS A 185 -30.17 -13.83 -16.68
CA LYS A 185 -30.56 -14.23 -15.32
C LYS A 185 -30.68 -15.75 -15.23
N LYS A 186 -29.84 -16.38 -14.42
CA LYS A 186 -29.92 -17.82 -14.14
C LYS A 186 -30.79 -18.04 -12.92
N LYS A 187 -31.49 -19.18 -12.88
CA LYS A 187 -32.33 -19.60 -11.75
C LYS A 187 -31.50 -19.77 -10.48
N ASN A 188 -30.27 -20.27 -10.62
CA ASN A 188 -29.28 -20.45 -9.53
C ASN A 188 -28.08 -19.52 -9.78
N LEU A 189 -27.61 -18.86 -8.74
CA LEU A 189 -26.46 -17.97 -8.81
C LEU A 189 -25.16 -18.73 -8.57
N ASN A 190 -24.11 -18.27 -9.23
CA ASN A 190 -22.73 -18.62 -8.89
C ASN A 190 -22.16 -17.48 -8.05
N VAL A 191 -21.96 -17.73 -6.77
CA VAL A 191 -21.42 -16.77 -5.80
C VAL A 191 -19.93 -17.03 -5.62
N GLY A 192 -19.10 -16.07 -6.00
CA GLY A 192 -17.64 -16.18 -5.88
C GLY A 192 -17.07 -15.28 -4.78
N TYR A 193 -16.27 -15.86 -3.88
CA TYR A 193 -15.42 -15.12 -2.97
C TYR A 193 -13.99 -15.11 -3.51
N PHE A 194 -13.40 -13.93 -3.61
CA PHE A 194 -12.00 -13.75 -4.05
C PHE A 194 -11.23 -12.98 -2.98
N GLY A 195 -10.24 -13.62 -2.34
CA GLY A 195 -9.45 -12.95 -1.31
C GLY A 195 -8.65 -13.89 -0.43
N SER A 196 -7.98 -13.32 0.61
CA SER A 196 -7.31 -14.12 1.64
C SER A 196 -8.34 -14.87 2.49
N LEU A 197 -7.98 -16.06 2.97
CA LEU A 197 -8.86 -16.90 3.78
C LEU A 197 -8.74 -16.62 5.29
N GLU A 198 -8.22 -15.44 5.65
CA GLU A 198 -8.21 -14.99 7.04
C GLU A 198 -9.63 -14.78 7.57
N LYS A 199 -9.87 -15.17 8.82
CA LYS A 199 -11.17 -14.98 9.50
C LYS A 199 -11.67 -13.54 9.44
N SER A 200 -10.77 -12.57 9.56
CA SER A 200 -11.05 -11.14 9.46
C SER A 200 -11.66 -10.70 8.13
N LYS A 201 -11.55 -11.52 7.08
CA LYS A 201 -12.07 -11.25 5.72
C LYS A 201 -13.42 -11.90 5.44
N GLY A 202 -13.98 -12.62 6.41
CA GLY A 202 -15.32 -13.21 6.28
C GLY A 202 -15.36 -14.52 5.49
N SER A 203 -14.22 -15.20 5.27
CA SER A 203 -14.18 -16.50 4.60
C SER A 203 -15.04 -17.55 5.30
N ASP A 204 -15.01 -17.59 6.63
CA ASP A 204 -15.83 -18.50 7.45
C ASP A 204 -17.33 -18.24 7.25
N PHE A 205 -17.72 -16.97 7.02
CA PHE A 205 -19.11 -16.61 6.76
C PHE A 205 -19.61 -17.17 5.43
N ILE A 206 -18.77 -17.11 4.38
CA ILE A 206 -19.10 -17.69 3.07
C ILE A 206 -19.31 -19.21 3.15
N VAL A 207 -18.45 -19.91 3.93
CA VAL A 207 -18.62 -21.35 4.16
C VAL A 207 -19.93 -21.66 4.88
N LYS A 208 -20.29 -20.89 5.92
CA LYS A 208 -21.56 -21.04 6.62
C LYS A 208 -22.74 -20.76 5.70
N LEU A 209 -22.67 -19.71 4.90
CA LEU A 209 -23.72 -19.35 3.94
C LEU A 209 -23.93 -20.48 2.91
N ALA A 210 -22.85 -21.06 2.37
CA ALA A 210 -22.92 -22.19 1.44
C ALA A 210 -23.57 -23.45 2.05
N LYS A 211 -23.36 -23.69 3.36
CA LYS A 211 -24.01 -24.78 4.08
C LYS A 211 -25.50 -24.56 4.23
N PHE A 212 -25.93 -23.33 4.38
CA PHE A 212 -27.33 -22.95 4.58
C PHE A 212 -28.10 -22.80 3.27
N ASP A 213 -27.52 -22.12 2.28
CA ASP A 213 -28.14 -21.89 0.98
C ASP A 213 -27.76 -22.98 -0.03
N LYS A 214 -28.59 -24.00 -0.13
CA LYS A 214 -28.42 -25.12 -1.07
C LYS A 214 -28.87 -24.82 -2.50
N LYS A 215 -29.48 -23.66 -2.73
CA LYS A 215 -30.00 -23.25 -4.03
C LYS A 215 -28.93 -22.71 -4.97
N ASN A 216 -27.90 -22.08 -4.41
CA ASN A 216 -26.85 -21.42 -5.15
C ASN A 216 -25.51 -22.16 -5.06
N ASN A 217 -24.62 -21.94 -6.03
CA ASN A 217 -23.26 -22.52 -6.03
C ASN A 217 -22.29 -21.50 -5.43
N TYR A 218 -21.41 -21.98 -4.55
CA TYR A 218 -20.41 -21.14 -3.88
C TYR A 218 -19.02 -21.55 -4.28
N PHE A 219 -18.19 -20.58 -4.66
CA PHE A 219 -16.81 -20.79 -5.06
C PHE A 219 -15.90 -19.88 -4.23
N ILE A 220 -14.82 -20.43 -3.70
CA ILE A 220 -13.81 -19.69 -2.92
C ILE A 220 -12.49 -19.75 -3.67
N PHE A 221 -11.94 -18.58 -3.99
CA PHE A 221 -10.68 -18.42 -4.71
C PHE A 221 -9.71 -17.58 -3.86
N GLY A 222 -8.55 -18.14 -3.55
CA GLY A 222 -7.49 -17.49 -2.80
C GLY A 222 -6.94 -18.30 -1.65
N GLY A 223 -6.17 -17.64 -0.79
CA GLY A 223 -5.47 -18.28 0.30
C GLY A 223 -4.21 -19.05 -0.12
N ASN A 224 -3.41 -19.41 0.87
CA ASN A 224 -2.28 -20.32 0.72
C ASN A 224 -2.69 -21.76 1.06
N SER A 225 -1.82 -22.74 0.74
CA SER A 225 -2.10 -24.15 0.96
C SER A 225 -2.47 -24.50 2.42
N LYS A 226 -1.94 -23.75 3.41
CA LYS A 226 -2.27 -23.97 4.84
C LYS A 226 -3.66 -23.43 5.19
N GLU A 227 -4.05 -22.30 4.59
CA GLU A 227 -5.37 -21.68 4.79
C GLU A 227 -6.47 -22.53 4.13
N VAL A 228 -6.21 -23.03 2.92
CA VAL A 228 -7.14 -23.91 2.20
C VAL A 228 -7.40 -25.20 3.00
N LYS A 229 -6.34 -25.84 3.55
CA LYS A 229 -6.48 -27.04 4.38
C LYS A 229 -7.28 -26.83 5.67
N LYS A 230 -7.40 -25.60 6.16
CA LYS A 230 -8.21 -25.29 7.36
C LYS A 230 -9.68 -25.06 7.05
N LEU A 231 -10.03 -24.81 5.80
CA LEU A 231 -11.40 -24.57 5.34
C LEU A 231 -12.14 -25.85 4.93
N ASN A 232 -11.39 -26.89 4.56
CA ASN A 232 -11.90 -28.23 4.29
C ASN A 232 -11.98 -29.03 5.60
#